data_230edd2b03088a65fa239ff70053fc84
#
_entry.id   230edd2b03088a65fa239ff70053fc84
#
_cell.length_a   1.000
_cell.length_b   1.000
_cell.length_c   1.000
_cell.angle_alpha   90.00
_cell.angle_beta   90.00
_cell.angle_gamma   90.00
#
_symmetry.space_group_name_H-M   'P 1'
#
loop_
_entity.id
_entity.type
_entity.pdbx_description
1 polymer ?
#
loop_
_entity_poly.entity_id
_entity_poly.type
_entity_poly.pdbx_seq_one_letter_code
_entity_poly.pdbx_strand_id
1 'polypeptide(L)'
;MALARPDWGSAATEYPADKGLNCAENIFHALKNGDGYIFSKSVKQLPEIERTWVLLSNDYRDIKDDNGDVLYRIKECVDEFEYKFKDSETGKVKKFKITEKRIVTFNPKLAKNQIYEINKEIEKAKLLKASQAKRSEYGDSAKYVIFTTADKKGNDTNGKIKVTMNDDLIKKSLELAGYNMLVTSEISMADKEIYTAYHNLWRIEESFRIMKSQLDARPVYLQKKDTITGHFLICYLAVLLTRLLQFKILKNNYCSEDLFEFVRDFRVAKISERKYINLSRGTVFIKNFASLCNLPLMSYFLSDGEIKKMLSHRF
;
A
#
# COMPACT_ATOMS: atom_id res chain seq x y z
N MET A 1 13.35 -9.35 10.35
CA MET A 1 12.76 -9.70 11.65
C MET A 1 11.64 -10.69 11.37
N ALA A 2 11.91 -11.98 11.48
CA ALA A 2 10.92 -13.03 11.27
C ALA A 2 9.89 -12.93 12.41
N LEU A 3 8.63 -12.70 12.04
CA LEU A 3 7.52 -12.77 12.99
C LEU A 3 7.37 -14.23 13.40
N ALA A 4 7.62 -14.51 14.68
CA ALA A 4 7.37 -15.81 15.27
C ALA A 4 5.91 -16.21 15.03
N ARG A 5 5.69 -17.45 14.57
CA ARG A 5 4.35 -18.06 14.44
C ARG A 5 3.61 -18.01 15.77
N PRO A 6 2.34 -17.63 15.79
CA PRO A 6 1.41 -18.16 16.77
C PRO A 6 1.11 -19.62 16.37
N ASP A 7 1.06 -20.52 17.34
CA ASP A 7 0.66 -21.93 17.19
C ASP A 7 -0.83 -22.04 16.79
N TRP A 8 -1.11 -21.80 15.52
CA TRP A 8 -2.40 -22.08 14.90
C TRP A 8 -2.17 -23.21 13.91
N GLY A 9 -2.55 -24.40 14.28
CA GLY A 9 -2.47 -25.66 13.58
C GLY A 9 -2.04 -25.65 12.11
N SER A 10 -1.29 -26.63 11.69
CA SER A 10 -0.58 -26.94 10.45
C SER A 10 -1.26 -26.62 9.10
N ALA A 11 -1.66 -25.39 8.87
CA ALA A 11 -1.96 -24.88 7.54
C ALA A 11 -0.80 -23.99 7.11
N ALA A 12 -0.17 -24.31 5.97
CA ALA A 12 0.82 -23.43 5.33
C ALA A 12 0.25 -22.02 5.23
N THR A 13 0.91 -21.05 5.85
CA THR A 13 0.40 -19.68 5.89
C THR A 13 1.01 -18.91 4.73
N GLU A 14 0.17 -18.39 3.84
CA GLU A 14 0.58 -17.53 2.73
C GLU A 14 0.86 -16.13 3.27
N TYR A 15 2.06 -15.60 3.03
CA TYR A 15 2.43 -14.25 3.42
C TYR A 15 2.50 -13.33 2.19
N PRO A 16 1.45 -12.57 1.89
CA PRO A 16 1.59 -11.46 0.97
C PRO A 16 2.45 -10.37 1.64
N ALA A 17 3.44 -9.85 0.92
CA ALA A 17 4.33 -8.83 1.46
C ALA A 17 4.70 -7.76 0.43
N ASP A 18 5.05 -6.57 0.91
CA ASP A 18 5.43 -5.41 0.12
C ASP A 18 6.76 -5.63 -0.64
N LYS A 19 6.96 -4.79 -1.68
CA LYS A 19 8.17 -4.79 -2.55
C LYS A 19 9.49 -4.81 -1.77
N GLY A 20 9.54 -4.15 -0.62
CA GLY A 20 10.74 -4.10 0.23
C GLY A 20 11.15 -5.44 0.81
N LEU A 21 10.23 -6.41 0.88
CA LEU A 21 10.48 -7.75 1.42
C LEU A 21 10.78 -8.78 0.32
N ASN A 22 10.65 -8.43 -0.96
CA ASN A 22 10.98 -9.32 -2.07
C ASN A 22 12.49 -9.37 -2.28
N CYS A 23 13.17 -10.18 -1.50
CA CYS A 23 14.58 -10.49 -1.68
C CYS A 23 14.79 -12.01 -1.61
N ALA A 24 15.88 -12.48 -2.24
CA ALA A 24 16.17 -13.90 -2.32
C ALA A 24 16.35 -14.57 -0.95
N GLU A 25 16.85 -13.85 0.04
CA GLU A 25 17.02 -14.34 1.41
C GLU A 25 15.67 -14.59 2.10
N ASN A 26 14.71 -13.67 1.96
CA ASN A 26 13.36 -13.85 2.52
C ASN A 26 12.61 -15.01 1.85
N ILE A 27 12.74 -15.16 0.52
CA ILE A 27 12.17 -16.28 -0.22
C ILE A 27 12.76 -17.60 0.31
N PHE A 28 14.09 -17.66 0.47
CA PHE A 28 14.76 -18.83 1.00
C PHE A 28 14.29 -19.21 2.40
N HIS A 29 14.12 -18.22 3.30
CA HIS A 29 13.66 -18.46 4.65
C HIS A 29 12.20 -18.89 4.70
N ALA A 30 11.31 -18.30 3.90
CA ALA A 30 9.92 -18.72 3.78
C ALA A 30 9.84 -20.21 3.38
N LEU A 31 10.52 -20.58 2.30
CA LEU A 31 10.53 -21.97 1.81
C LEU A 31 11.13 -22.94 2.82
N LYS A 32 12.23 -22.57 3.48
CA LYS A 32 12.87 -23.40 4.51
C LYS A 32 11.93 -23.66 5.69
N ASN A 33 11.06 -22.73 6.01
CA ASN A 33 10.06 -22.86 7.08
C ASN A 33 8.79 -23.59 6.61
N GLY A 34 8.68 -23.95 5.34
CA GLY A 34 7.47 -24.55 4.76
C GLY A 34 6.33 -23.54 4.57
N ASP A 35 6.66 -22.26 4.48
CA ASP A 35 5.69 -21.19 4.24
C ASP A 35 5.63 -20.86 2.75
N GLY A 36 4.43 -20.52 2.25
CA GLY A 36 4.25 -19.93 0.94
C GLY A 36 4.51 -18.42 0.96
N TYR A 37 4.68 -17.81 -0.22
CA TYR A 37 4.83 -16.37 -0.34
C TYR A 37 4.11 -15.81 -1.56
N ILE A 38 3.68 -14.54 -1.44
CA ILE A 38 3.21 -13.70 -2.55
C ILE A 38 3.91 -12.34 -2.42
N PHE A 39 4.83 -12.03 -3.32
CA PHE A 39 5.59 -10.79 -3.28
C PHE A 39 5.36 -9.95 -4.54
N SER A 40 5.41 -8.62 -4.41
CA SER A 40 5.50 -7.74 -5.56
C SER A 40 6.95 -7.59 -6.02
N LYS A 41 7.17 -7.66 -7.33
CA LYS A 41 8.49 -7.48 -7.97
C LYS A 41 8.46 -6.25 -8.88
N SER A 42 9.47 -5.40 -8.77
CA SER A 42 9.55 -4.20 -9.60
C SER A 42 9.83 -4.56 -11.05
N VAL A 43 8.90 -4.27 -11.95
CA VAL A 43 9.10 -4.50 -13.40
C VAL A 43 10.25 -3.68 -13.98
N LYS A 44 10.60 -2.55 -13.36
CA LYS A 44 11.72 -1.69 -13.79
C LYS A 44 13.10 -2.33 -13.58
N GLN A 45 13.19 -3.24 -12.60
CA GLN A 45 14.44 -3.92 -12.21
C GLN A 45 14.61 -5.30 -12.85
N LEU A 46 13.64 -5.74 -13.66
CA LEU A 46 13.72 -7.04 -14.33
C LEU A 46 14.86 -7.09 -15.36
N PRO A 47 15.47 -8.27 -15.57
CA PRO A 47 16.31 -8.54 -16.71
C PRO A 47 15.58 -8.22 -18.02
N GLU A 48 16.35 -7.95 -19.08
CA GLU A 48 15.77 -7.53 -20.37
C GLU A 48 14.80 -8.56 -20.95
N ILE A 49 15.14 -9.83 -20.87
CA ILE A 49 14.27 -10.94 -21.36
C ILE A 49 12.92 -10.94 -20.64
N GLU A 50 12.94 -10.86 -19.30
CA GLU A 50 11.71 -10.83 -18.49
C GLU A 50 10.89 -9.56 -18.80
N ARG A 51 11.55 -8.43 -18.96
CA ARG A 51 10.91 -7.15 -19.30
C ARG A 51 10.27 -7.18 -20.69
N THR A 52 10.93 -7.77 -21.66
CA THR A 52 10.38 -8.00 -23.00
C THR A 52 9.12 -8.86 -22.91
N TRP A 53 9.16 -9.95 -22.14
CA TRP A 53 7.98 -10.78 -21.90
C TRP A 53 6.84 -9.98 -21.27
N VAL A 54 7.11 -9.12 -20.29
CA VAL A 54 6.09 -8.23 -19.68
C VAL A 54 5.41 -7.37 -20.74
N LEU A 55 6.17 -6.79 -21.68
CA LEU A 55 5.65 -5.86 -22.70
C LEU A 55 4.98 -6.54 -23.86
N LEU A 56 5.21 -7.84 -24.12
CA LEU A 56 4.50 -8.58 -25.16
C LEU A 56 2.99 -8.60 -24.86
N SER A 57 2.19 -8.17 -25.83
CA SER A 57 0.72 -8.10 -25.71
C SER A 57 0.03 -9.46 -25.69
N ASN A 58 0.74 -10.52 -26.12
CA ASN A 58 0.22 -11.86 -26.17
C ASN A 58 -0.09 -12.40 -24.76
N ASP A 59 -1.10 -13.26 -24.67
CA ASP A 59 -1.52 -14.00 -23.48
C ASP A 59 -2.11 -13.15 -22.34
N TYR A 60 -2.31 -11.83 -22.56
CA TYR A 60 -3.06 -11.01 -21.62
C TYR A 60 -4.56 -11.29 -21.71
N ARG A 61 -5.16 -11.56 -20.56
CA ARG A 61 -6.61 -11.68 -20.38
C ARG A 61 -7.18 -10.40 -19.77
N ASP A 62 -8.28 -9.88 -20.30
CA ASP A 62 -8.95 -8.70 -19.76
C ASP A 62 -9.83 -9.10 -18.58
N ILE A 63 -9.66 -8.44 -17.47
CA ILE A 63 -10.55 -8.51 -16.31
C ILE A 63 -11.42 -7.26 -16.32
N LYS A 64 -12.73 -7.47 -16.47
CA LYS A 64 -13.72 -6.41 -16.64
C LYS A 64 -14.56 -6.23 -15.37
N ASP A 65 -15.09 -5.03 -15.19
CA ASP A 65 -16.09 -4.74 -14.17
C ASP A 65 -17.51 -5.13 -14.61
N ASP A 66 -18.49 -4.88 -13.75
CA ASP A 66 -19.90 -5.19 -14.02
C ASP A 66 -20.49 -4.36 -15.18
N ASN A 67 -19.84 -3.25 -15.57
CA ASN A 67 -20.22 -2.39 -16.68
C ASN A 67 -19.56 -2.82 -18.01
N GLY A 68 -18.65 -3.81 -17.97
CA GLY A 68 -17.88 -4.29 -19.11
C GLY A 68 -16.58 -3.53 -19.36
N ASP A 69 -16.22 -2.55 -18.54
CA ASP A 69 -14.97 -1.81 -18.65
C ASP A 69 -13.78 -2.63 -18.16
N VAL A 70 -12.64 -2.53 -18.86
CA VAL A 70 -11.42 -3.23 -18.50
C VAL A 70 -10.82 -2.59 -17.24
N LEU A 71 -10.87 -3.32 -16.12
CA LEU A 71 -10.23 -2.94 -14.87
C LEU A 71 -8.70 -3.07 -14.94
N TYR A 72 -8.26 -4.24 -15.42
CA TYR A 72 -6.84 -4.55 -15.65
C TYR A 72 -6.72 -5.76 -16.57
N ARG A 73 -5.53 -5.92 -17.15
CA ARG A 73 -5.15 -7.11 -17.91
C ARG A 73 -4.20 -7.95 -17.06
N ILE A 74 -4.24 -9.26 -17.23
CA ILE A 74 -3.43 -10.19 -16.47
C ILE A 74 -2.87 -11.28 -17.37
N LYS A 75 -1.59 -11.64 -17.18
CA LYS A 75 -0.99 -12.85 -17.70
C LYS A 75 -0.08 -13.50 -16.69
N GLU A 76 0.17 -14.78 -16.87
CA GLU A 76 0.97 -15.57 -15.95
C GLU A 76 1.98 -16.46 -16.68
N CYS A 77 3.02 -16.85 -15.98
CA CYS A 77 3.89 -17.97 -16.35
C CYS A 77 4.30 -18.74 -15.12
N VAL A 78 4.61 -20.01 -15.29
CA VAL A 78 5.22 -20.88 -14.28
C VAL A 78 6.51 -21.40 -14.87
N ASP A 79 7.62 -21.17 -14.19
CA ASP A 79 8.96 -21.61 -14.65
C ASP A 79 9.91 -21.78 -13.45
N GLU A 80 11.08 -22.32 -13.72
CA GLU A 80 12.15 -22.46 -12.73
C GLU A 80 13.02 -21.19 -12.73
N PHE A 81 13.15 -20.56 -11.56
CA PHE A 81 13.94 -19.34 -11.39
C PHE A 81 15.09 -19.56 -10.39
N GLU A 82 16.28 -19.08 -10.75
CA GLU A 82 17.45 -19.12 -9.89
C GLU A 82 17.58 -17.83 -9.08
N TYR A 83 17.73 -18.00 -7.77
CA TYR A 83 17.97 -16.92 -6.82
C TYR A 83 19.36 -17.04 -6.21
N LYS A 84 19.99 -15.88 -5.93
CA LYS A 84 21.32 -15.77 -5.29
C LYS A 84 21.24 -14.71 -4.19
N PHE A 85 21.78 -15.02 -3.03
CA PHE A 85 21.92 -14.03 -1.95
C PHE A 85 23.18 -14.32 -1.14
N LYS A 86 23.68 -13.28 -0.46
CA LYS A 86 24.74 -13.42 0.52
C LYS A 86 24.08 -13.60 1.87
N ASP A 87 24.23 -14.77 2.45
CA ASP A 87 23.66 -15.11 3.76
C ASP A 87 24.22 -14.15 4.82
N SER A 88 23.33 -13.48 5.54
CA SER A 88 23.67 -12.48 6.54
C SER A 88 24.38 -13.05 7.75
N GLU A 89 24.15 -14.33 8.10
CA GLU A 89 24.77 -15.00 9.24
C GLU A 89 26.14 -15.59 8.90
N THR A 90 26.27 -16.25 7.74
CA THR A 90 27.47 -16.98 7.38
C THR A 90 28.41 -16.23 6.43
N GLY A 91 27.94 -15.13 5.82
CA GLY A 91 28.67 -14.36 4.82
C GLY A 91 28.88 -15.10 3.48
N LYS A 92 28.39 -16.32 3.33
CA LYS A 92 28.54 -17.14 2.11
C LYS A 92 27.45 -16.84 1.10
N VAL A 93 27.80 -16.94 -0.19
CA VAL A 93 26.80 -16.82 -1.26
C VAL A 93 26.05 -18.14 -1.38
N LYS A 94 24.72 -18.09 -1.20
CA LYS A 94 23.80 -19.21 -1.43
C LYS A 94 23.10 -19.03 -2.76
N LYS A 95 22.89 -20.15 -3.47
CA LYS A 95 22.11 -20.24 -4.71
C LYS A 95 21.04 -21.30 -4.54
N PHE A 96 19.86 -21.07 -5.04
CA PHE A 96 18.79 -22.06 -5.06
C PHE A 96 17.87 -21.82 -6.26
N LYS A 97 17.19 -22.85 -6.68
CA LYS A 97 16.21 -22.83 -7.74
C LYS A 97 14.84 -23.16 -7.17
N ILE A 98 13.83 -22.53 -7.72
CA ILE A 98 12.44 -22.76 -7.33
C ILE A 98 11.55 -22.65 -8.55
N THR A 99 10.57 -23.53 -8.65
CA THR A 99 9.43 -23.34 -9.55
C THR A 99 8.54 -22.25 -8.97
N GLU A 100 8.38 -21.15 -9.68
CA GLU A 100 7.69 -19.93 -9.24
C GLU A 100 6.64 -19.55 -10.27
N LYS A 101 5.45 -19.17 -9.79
CA LYS A 101 4.42 -18.55 -10.63
C LYS A 101 4.61 -17.05 -10.62
N ARG A 102 4.67 -16.46 -11.80
CA ARG A 102 4.77 -15.01 -11.99
C ARG A 102 3.52 -14.51 -12.68
N ILE A 103 2.94 -13.46 -12.12
CA ILE A 103 1.72 -12.83 -12.59
C ILE A 103 2.02 -11.38 -12.89
N VAL A 104 1.80 -10.98 -14.14
CA VAL A 104 1.92 -9.59 -14.56
C VAL A 104 0.54 -9.02 -14.75
N THR A 105 0.33 -7.84 -14.21
CA THR A 105 -0.90 -7.08 -14.41
C THR A 105 -0.60 -5.74 -15.08
N PHE A 106 -1.49 -5.29 -15.96
CA PHE A 106 -1.49 -3.96 -16.55
C PHE A 106 -2.79 -3.26 -16.20
N ASN A 107 -2.71 -2.13 -15.52
CA ASN A 107 -3.86 -1.32 -15.14
C ASN A 107 -3.86 0.00 -15.93
N PRO A 108 -4.83 0.24 -16.85
CA PRO A 108 -4.86 1.45 -17.67
C PRO A 108 -5.00 2.75 -16.89
N LYS A 109 -5.79 2.74 -15.79
CA LYS A 109 -5.96 3.93 -14.92
C LYS A 109 -4.66 4.26 -14.20
N LEU A 110 -3.98 3.23 -13.68
CA LEU A 110 -2.67 3.38 -13.04
C LEU A 110 -1.62 3.88 -14.04
N ALA A 111 -1.62 3.34 -15.28
CA ALA A 111 -0.73 3.77 -16.35
C ALA A 111 -0.88 5.26 -16.63
N LYS A 112 -2.12 5.74 -16.81
CA LYS A 112 -2.42 7.16 -17.04
C LYS A 112 -1.88 8.07 -15.92
N ASN A 113 -2.10 7.68 -14.67
CA ASN A 113 -1.61 8.44 -13.51
C ASN A 113 -0.08 8.44 -13.43
N GLN A 114 0.55 7.29 -13.64
CA GLN A 114 2.01 7.18 -13.63
C GLN A 114 2.66 7.96 -14.77
N ILE A 115 2.11 7.92 -15.98
CA ILE A 115 2.58 8.71 -17.12
C ILE A 115 2.48 10.21 -16.82
N TYR A 116 1.39 10.66 -16.20
CA TYR A 116 1.26 12.06 -15.78
C TYR A 116 2.35 12.47 -14.79
N GLU A 117 2.60 11.67 -13.75
CA GLU A 117 3.65 11.98 -12.77
C GLU A 117 5.06 11.92 -13.39
N ILE A 118 5.33 10.93 -14.27
CA ILE A 118 6.60 10.84 -14.99
C ILE A 118 6.83 12.10 -15.84
N ASN A 119 5.83 12.54 -16.59
CA ASN A 119 5.95 13.75 -17.41
C ASN A 119 6.20 15.00 -16.56
N LYS A 120 5.53 15.11 -15.41
CA LYS A 120 5.76 16.20 -14.45
C LYS A 120 7.20 16.20 -13.89
N GLU A 121 7.74 15.01 -13.60
CA GLU A 121 9.13 14.87 -13.17
C GLU A 121 10.11 15.20 -14.30
N ILE A 122 9.81 14.83 -15.54
CA ILE A 122 10.62 15.18 -16.72
C ILE A 122 10.65 16.69 -16.92
N GLU A 123 9.53 17.39 -16.81
CA GLU A 123 9.50 18.85 -16.92
C GLU A 123 10.36 19.53 -15.81
N LYS A 124 10.29 19.02 -14.59
CA LYS A 124 11.20 19.47 -13.53
C LYS A 124 12.67 19.18 -13.85
N ALA A 125 12.96 17.99 -14.41
CA ALA A 125 14.31 17.59 -14.77
C ALA A 125 14.92 18.49 -15.86
N LYS A 126 14.13 18.96 -16.83
CA LYS A 126 14.56 19.91 -17.88
C LYS A 126 15.03 21.26 -17.30
N LEU A 127 14.55 21.64 -16.13
CA LEU A 127 14.90 22.89 -15.46
C LEU A 127 16.18 22.77 -14.63
N LEU A 128 16.73 21.58 -14.44
CA LEU A 128 17.94 21.35 -13.64
C LEU A 128 19.18 21.94 -14.36
N LYS A 129 19.92 22.77 -13.63
CA LYS A 129 21.12 23.41 -14.13
C LYS A 129 22.39 22.71 -13.62
N ALA A 130 23.49 22.87 -14.35
CA ALA A 130 24.79 22.29 -13.99
C ALA A 130 25.29 22.70 -12.59
N SER A 131 24.94 23.90 -12.11
CA SER A 131 25.29 24.40 -10.77
C SER A 131 24.61 23.63 -9.63
N GLN A 132 23.71 22.79 -9.96
CA GLN A 132 22.80 22.09 -9.05
C GLN A 132 23.06 20.56 -9.01
N ALA A 133 24.28 20.11 -9.23
CA ALA A 133 24.64 18.69 -9.36
C ALA A 133 24.53 17.82 -8.08
N LYS A 134 24.10 18.37 -6.95
CA LYS A 134 23.89 17.59 -5.73
C LYS A 134 22.53 16.88 -5.77
N ARG A 135 22.57 15.57 -6.00
CA ARG A 135 21.39 14.69 -6.11
C ARG A 135 20.42 14.79 -4.92
N SER A 136 20.91 15.14 -3.72
CA SER A 136 20.10 15.32 -2.51
C SER A 136 19.14 16.51 -2.57
N GLU A 137 19.33 17.46 -3.47
CA GLU A 137 18.54 18.69 -3.58
C GLU A 137 17.37 18.57 -4.58
N TYR A 138 17.32 17.53 -5.44
CA TYR A 138 16.42 17.45 -6.60
C TYR A 138 15.41 16.31 -6.53
N GLY A 139 15.46 15.46 -5.52
CA GLY A 139 14.54 14.34 -5.37
C GLY A 139 14.50 13.42 -6.60
N ASP A 140 13.32 12.90 -6.88
CA ASP A 140 13.11 11.88 -7.93
C ASP A 140 13.33 12.37 -9.36
N SER A 141 13.30 13.69 -9.61
CA SER A 141 13.50 14.27 -10.94
C SER A 141 14.94 14.10 -11.44
N ALA A 142 15.92 14.05 -10.53
CA ALA A 142 17.34 13.91 -10.89
C ALA A 142 17.67 12.59 -11.58
N LYS A 143 16.84 11.55 -11.47
CA LYS A 143 17.05 10.25 -12.15
C LYS A 143 16.96 10.37 -13.68
N TYR A 144 16.20 11.34 -14.19
CA TYR A 144 16.02 11.57 -15.63
C TYR A 144 17.11 12.43 -16.26
N VAL A 145 18.12 12.80 -15.50
CA VAL A 145 19.24 13.65 -15.98
C VAL A 145 20.56 12.95 -15.74
N ILE A 146 21.45 13.06 -16.73
CA ILE A 146 22.83 12.59 -16.66
C ILE A 146 23.74 13.82 -16.54
N PHE A 147 24.53 13.87 -15.47
CA PHE A 147 25.55 14.88 -15.24
C PHE A 147 26.90 14.32 -15.67
N THR A 148 27.51 14.91 -16.70
CA THR A 148 28.83 14.49 -17.21
C THR A 148 29.82 15.63 -17.11
N THR A 149 31.05 15.30 -16.74
CA THR A 149 32.19 16.24 -16.73
C THR A 149 33.02 16.18 -18.03
N ALA A 150 32.74 15.22 -18.91
CA ALA A 150 33.42 15.02 -20.18
C ALA A 150 32.54 15.38 -21.38
N ASP A 151 33.16 15.83 -22.48
CA ASP A 151 32.49 16.00 -23.75
C ASP A 151 32.18 14.66 -24.44
N LYS A 152 31.44 14.69 -25.58
CA LYS A 152 31.14 13.48 -26.37
C LYS A 152 32.39 12.75 -26.91
N LYS A 153 33.58 13.36 -26.86
CA LYS A 153 34.84 12.78 -27.26
C LYS A 153 35.65 12.25 -26.09
N GLY A 154 35.10 12.29 -24.86
CA GLY A 154 35.78 11.81 -23.65
C GLY A 154 36.80 12.78 -23.05
N ASN A 155 36.91 14.01 -23.55
CA ASN A 155 37.81 15.01 -23.00
C ASN A 155 37.18 15.71 -21.81
N ASP A 156 37.97 15.94 -20.76
CA ASP A 156 37.52 16.65 -19.57
C ASP A 156 37.14 18.11 -19.91
N THR A 157 35.96 18.54 -19.51
CA THR A 157 35.40 19.87 -19.84
C THR A 157 35.85 20.96 -18.86
N ASN A 158 37.06 20.85 -18.28
CA ASN A 158 37.63 21.84 -17.34
C ASN A 158 36.66 22.19 -16.19
N GLY A 159 36.03 21.18 -15.58
CA GLY A 159 35.13 21.37 -14.46
C GLY A 159 33.73 21.87 -14.80
N LYS A 160 33.37 22.02 -16.08
CA LYS A 160 31.99 22.34 -16.48
C LYS A 160 31.14 21.07 -16.58
N ILE A 161 30.13 20.98 -15.74
CA ILE A 161 29.18 19.89 -15.76
C ILE A 161 28.19 20.10 -16.91
N LYS A 162 28.07 19.11 -17.81
CA LYS A 162 27.06 19.08 -18.84
C LYS A 162 25.84 18.27 -18.33
N VAL A 163 24.66 18.84 -18.53
CA VAL A 163 23.39 18.23 -18.17
C VAL A 163 22.72 17.73 -19.43
N THR A 164 22.42 16.43 -19.50
CA THR A 164 21.71 15.81 -20.63
C THR A 164 20.55 14.96 -20.10
N MET A 165 19.45 14.91 -20.88
CA MET A 165 18.32 14.03 -20.53
C MET A 165 18.71 12.57 -20.73
N ASN A 166 18.21 11.71 -19.85
CA ASN A 166 18.37 10.26 -19.95
C ASN A 166 17.16 9.68 -20.72
N ASP A 167 17.21 9.79 -22.04
CA ASP A 167 16.09 9.39 -22.90
C ASP A 167 15.76 7.90 -22.79
N ASP A 168 16.76 7.04 -22.59
CA ASP A 168 16.57 5.60 -22.41
C ASP A 168 15.77 5.30 -21.13
N LEU A 169 16.09 5.98 -20.03
CA LEU A 169 15.36 5.82 -18.77
C LEU A 169 13.95 6.39 -18.86
N ILE A 170 13.78 7.52 -19.55
CA ILE A 170 12.46 8.13 -19.81
C ILE A 170 11.60 7.15 -20.59
N LYS A 171 12.08 6.64 -21.73
CA LYS A 171 11.38 5.67 -22.57
C LYS A 171 10.99 4.43 -21.77
N LYS A 172 11.95 3.83 -21.07
CA LYS A 172 11.71 2.66 -20.21
C LYS A 172 10.66 2.93 -19.12
N SER A 173 10.67 4.12 -18.51
CA SER A 173 9.73 4.48 -17.46
C SER A 173 8.31 4.64 -18.00
N LEU A 174 8.14 5.20 -19.20
CA LEU A 174 6.86 5.38 -19.86
C LEU A 174 6.29 4.05 -20.36
N GLU A 175 7.13 3.19 -20.97
CA GLU A 175 6.72 1.87 -21.46
C GLU A 175 6.24 0.94 -20.34
N LEU A 176 6.85 1.03 -19.15
CA LEU A 176 6.52 0.19 -18.01
C LEU A 176 5.46 0.79 -17.08
N ALA A 177 4.89 1.95 -17.45
CA ALA A 177 3.81 2.56 -16.67
C ALA A 177 2.56 1.65 -16.66
N GLY A 178 1.96 1.48 -15.49
CA GLY A 178 0.77 0.65 -15.30
C GLY A 178 1.04 -0.84 -15.11
N TYR A 179 2.26 -1.31 -15.35
CA TYR A 179 2.63 -2.70 -15.14
C TYR A 179 3.05 -2.97 -13.69
N ASN A 180 2.60 -4.09 -13.16
CA ASN A 180 3.04 -4.64 -11.87
C ASN A 180 3.25 -6.15 -12.03
N MET A 181 4.19 -6.71 -11.24
CA MET A 181 4.46 -8.15 -11.23
C MET A 181 4.33 -8.69 -9.82
N LEU A 182 3.64 -9.80 -9.68
CA LEU A 182 3.61 -10.62 -8.48
C LEU A 182 4.37 -11.91 -8.74
N VAL A 183 5.07 -12.40 -7.73
CA VAL A 183 5.79 -13.66 -7.73
C VAL A 183 5.35 -14.49 -6.54
N THR A 184 5.14 -15.79 -6.75
CA THR A 184 4.60 -16.65 -5.71
C THR A 184 5.06 -18.10 -5.84
N SER A 185 5.19 -18.79 -4.69
CA SER A 185 5.35 -20.24 -4.60
C SER A 185 4.02 -20.99 -4.82
N GLU A 186 2.87 -20.30 -4.74
CA GLU A 186 1.55 -20.89 -4.79
C GLU A 186 1.10 -21.15 -6.24
N ILE A 187 1.66 -22.20 -6.85
CA ILE A 187 1.47 -22.54 -8.28
C ILE A 187 0.02 -22.91 -8.57
N SER A 188 -0.63 -23.64 -7.64
CA SER A 188 -2.01 -24.13 -7.79
C SER A 188 -3.08 -23.06 -7.58
N MET A 189 -2.73 -21.94 -6.93
CA MET A 189 -3.67 -20.85 -6.68
C MET A 189 -4.01 -20.10 -7.96
N ALA A 190 -5.29 -19.77 -8.16
CA ALA A 190 -5.72 -19.00 -9.32
C ALA A 190 -5.12 -17.58 -9.31
N ASP A 191 -4.75 -17.06 -10.46
CA ASP A 191 -4.14 -15.73 -10.62
C ASP A 191 -5.00 -14.59 -10.03
N LYS A 192 -6.33 -14.68 -10.18
CA LYS A 192 -7.27 -13.72 -9.57
C LYS A 192 -7.25 -13.78 -8.04
N GLU A 193 -7.09 -14.95 -7.46
CA GLU A 193 -6.98 -15.13 -6.01
C GLU A 193 -5.67 -14.54 -5.48
N ILE A 194 -4.55 -14.82 -6.15
CA ILE A 194 -3.23 -14.26 -5.83
C ILE A 194 -3.27 -12.73 -5.92
N TYR A 195 -3.87 -12.18 -7.00
CA TYR A 195 -4.05 -10.75 -7.16
C TYR A 195 -4.86 -10.15 -6.01
N THR A 196 -5.98 -10.78 -5.65
CA THR A 196 -6.85 -10.33 -4.56
C THR A 196 -6.16 -10.45 -3.19
N ALA A 197 -5.46 -11.55 -2.92
CA ALA A 197 -4.69 -11.73 -1.69
C ALA A 197 -3.63 -10.64 -1.52
N TYR A 198 -2.87 -10.35 -2.59
CA TYR A 198 -1.87 -9.27 -2.56
C TYR A 198 -2.51 -7.90 -2.34
N HIS A 199 -3.60 -7.58 -3.06
CA HIS A 199 -4.26 -6.29 -2.93
C HIS A 199 -4.97 -6.10 -1.59
N ASN A 200 -5.31 -7.17 -0.87
CA ASN A 200 -5.83 -7.06 0.49
C ASN A 200 -4.82 -6.51 1.51
N LEU A 201 -3.52 -6.43 1.18
CA LEU A 201 -2.50 -5.77 2.01
C LEU A 201 -2.84 -4.31 2.32
N TRP A 202 -3.53 -3.59 1.42
CA TRP A 202 -3.93 -2.21 1.66
C TRP A 202 -4.76 -2.05 2.95
N ARG A 203 -5.48 -3.09 3.35
CA ARG A 203 -6.27 -3.09 4.60
C ARG A 203 -5.38 -3.03 5.84
N ILE A 204 -4.21 -3.66 5.76
CA ILE A 204 -3.19 -3.59 6.83
C ILE A 204 -2.55 -2.21 6.84
N GLU A 205 -2.17 -1.69 5.67
CA GLU A 205 -1.59 -0.35 5.54
C GLU A 205 -2.57 0.72 6.04
N GLU A 206 -3.84 0.60 5.71
CA GLU A 206 -4.88 1.51 6.20
C GLU A 206 -5.04 1.41 7.72
N SER A 207 -4.94 0.21 8.32
CA SER A 207 -4.96 0.05 9.77
C SER A 207 -3.78 0.74 10.44
N PHE A 208 -2.58 0.63 9.86
CA PHE A 208 -1.41 1.39 10.33
C PHE A 208 -1.57 2.90 10.13
N ARG A 209 -2.21 3.32 9.04
CA ARG A 209 -2.51 4.74 8.79
C ARG A 209 -3.46 5.28 9.87
N ILE A 210 -4.52 4.55 10.20
CA ILE A 210 -5.43 4.90 11.29
C ILE A 210 -4.65 5.08 12.61
N MET A 211 -3.79 4.11 12.96
CA MET A 211 -2.98 4.20 14.16
C MET A 211 -2.09 5.45 14.19
N LYS A 212 -1.49 5.80 13.06
CA LYS A 212 -0.55 6.94 12.96
C LYS A 212 -1.24 8.29 12.93
N SER A 213 -2.37 8.41 12.18
CA SER A 213 -2.98 9.70 11.86
C SER A 213 -4.25 10.00 12.66
N GLN A 214 -5.01 8.98 13.07
CA GLN A 214 -6.27 9.17 13.78
C GLN A 214 -6.13 8.96 15.29
N LEU A 215 -5.24 8.05 15.69
CA LEU A 215 -5.02 7.70 17.10
C LEU A 215 -3.71 8.26 17.68
N ASP A 216 -2.93 8.98 16.86
CA ASP A 216 -1.65 9.57 17.24
C ASP A 216 -0.73 8.57 18.00
N ALA A 217 -0.73 7.30 17.53
CA ALA A 217 0.07 6.25 18.17
C ALA A 217 1.59 6.53 18.12
N ARG A 218 2.02 7.52 17.34
CA ARG A 218 3.39 8.01 17.25
C ARG A 218 3.40 9.54 17.10
N PRO A 219 4.39 10.25 17.70
CA PRO A 219 5.48 9.75 18.54
C PRO A 219 5.02 9.26 19.91
N VAL A 220 5.73 8.27 20.49
CA VAL A 220 5.43 7.73 21.84
C VAL A 220 6.27 8.47 22.86
N TYR A 221 5.64 9.24 23.74
CA TYR A 221 6.30 10.01 24.82
C TYR A 221 6.40 9.23 26.13
N LEU A 222 6.14 7.92 26.11
CA LEU A 222 6.18 7.04 27.29
C LEU A 222 7.55 6.39 27.40
N GLN A 223 8.03 6.19 28.65
CA GLN A 223 9.37 5.67 28.92
C GLN A 223 9.38 4.21 29.41
N LYS A 224 8.34 3.80 30.14
CA LYS A 224 8.27 2.44 30.70
C LYS A 224 7.72 1.46 29.66
N LYS A 225 8.33 0.27 29.57
CA LYS A 225 7.95 -0.79 28.62
C LYS A 225 6.46 -1.15 28.73
N ASP A 226 5.95 -1.33 29.94
CA ASP A 226 4.56 -1.74 30.16
C ASP A 226 3.57 -0.66 29.74
N THR A 227 3.88 0.61 29.98
CA THR A 227 3.04 1.72 29.52
C THR A 227 3.08 1.89 28.01
N ILE A 228 4.23 1.64 27.35
CA ILE A 228 4.33 1.60 25.89
C ILE A 228 3.48 0.45 25.32
N THR A 229 3.59 -0.73 25.92
CA THR A 229 2.79 -1.90 25.51
C THR A 229 1.29 -1.63 25.68
N GLY A 230 0.88 -1.07 26.82
CA GLY A 230 -0.51 -0.69 27.08
C GLY A 230 -1.03 0.35 26.09
N HIS A 231 -0.24 1.36 25.74
CA HIS A 231 -0.57 2.37 24.75
C HIS A 231 -0.87 1.73 23.37
N PHE A 232 0.03 0.86 22.88
CA PHE A 232 -0.19 0.19 21.60
C PHE A 232 -1.36 -0.80 21.64
N LEU A 233 -1.59 -1.45 22.79
CA LEU A 233 -2.76 -2.32 22.95
C LEU A 233 -4.07 -1.53 22.84
N ILE A 234 -4.17 -0.36 23.47
CA ILE A 234 -5.32 0.53 23.36
C ILE A 234 -5.53 0.97 21.91
N CYS A 235 -4.47 1.40 21.22
CA CYS A 235 -4.53 1.78 19.82
C CYS A 235 -4.99 0.61 18.94
N TYR A 236 -4.48 -0.60 19.18
CA TYR A 236 -4.89 -1.81 18.46
C TYR A 236 -6.38 -2.11 18.66
N LEU A 237 -6.88 -2.08 19.91
CA LEU A 237 -8.29 -2.30 20.20
C LEU A 237 -9.18 -1.22 19.55
N ALA A 238 -8.76 0.04 19.55
CA ALA A 238 -9.49 1.11 18.87
C ALA A 238 -9.56 0.88 17.35
N VAL A 239 -8.46 0.46 16.72
CA VAL A 239 -8.47 0.07 15.29
C VAL A 239 -9.38 -1.11 15.07
N LEU A 240 -9.32 -2.16 15.88
CA LEU A 240 -10.16 -3.34 15.76
C LEU A 240 -11.65 -2.98 15.81
N LEU A 241 -12.07 -2.17 16.78
CA LEU A 241 -13.46 -1.70 16.90
C LEU A 241 -13.87 -0.86 15.68
N THR A 242 -13.01 0.05 15.24
CA THR A 242 -13.25 0.86 14.03
C THR A 242 -13.45 -0.02 12.81
N ARG A 243 -12.62 -1.03 12.61
CA ARG A 243 -12.73 -1.97 11.48
C ARG A 243 -13.95 -2.85 11.55
N LEU A 244 -14.32 -3.34 12.75
CA LEU A 244 -15.55 -4.09 12.95
C LEU A 244 -16.76 -3.23 12.58
N LEU A 245 -16.84 -2.00 13.06
CA LEU A 245 -17.90 -1.06 12.71
C LEU A 245 -17.93 -0.80 11.21
N GLN A 246 -16.78 -0.49 10.61
CA GLN A 246 -16.65 -0.19 9.17
C GLN A 246 -17.12 -1.36 8.28
N PHE A 247 -16.65 -2.57 8.55
CA PHE A 247 -16.92 -3.72 7.67
C PHE A 247 -18.21 -4.44 8.01
N LYS A 248 -18.51 -4.65 9.28
CA LYS A 248 -19.70 -5.42 9.70
C LYS A 248 -20.98 -4.60 9.63
N ILE A 249 -20.92 -3.36 10.10
CA ILE A 249 -22.11 -2.51 10.23
C ILE A 249 -22.27 -1.59 9.00
N LEU A 250 -21.23 -0.86 8.63
CA LEU A 250 -21.28 0.12 7.55
C LEU A 250 -20.98 -0.47 6.16
N LYS A 251 -20.70 -1.78 6.08
CA LYS A 251 -20.44 -2.52 4.82
C LYS A 251 -19.39 -1.84 3.93
N ASN A 252 -18.41 -1.21 4.56
CA ASN A 252 -17.30 -0.49 3.91
C ASN A 252 -17.74 0.69 3.02
N ASN A 253 -18.90 1.29 3.27
CA ASN A 253 -19.40 2.44 2.50
C ASN A 253 -18.82 3.78 2.98
N TYR A 254 -18.10 3.80 4.09
CA TYR A 254 -17.53 5.00 4.72
C TYR A 254 -16.07 4.78 5.09
N CYS A 255 -15.28 5.83 4.98
CA CYS A 255 -13.88 5.78 5.38
C CYS A 255 -13.72 5.86 6.91
N SER A 256 -12.51 5.57 7.40
CA SER A 256 -12.21 5.68 8.82
C SER A 256 -12.26 7.11 9.33
N GLU A 257 -11.94 8.08 8.47
CA GLU A 257 -11.97 9.50 8.76
C GLU A 257 -13.39 9.96 9.14
N ASP A 258 -14.42 9.56 8.39
CA ASP A 258 -15.82 9.87 8.69
C ASP A 258 -16.23 9.38 10.08
N LEU A 259 -15.78 8.18 10.46
CA LEU A 259 -16.03 7.59 11.78
C LEU A 259 -15.37 8.38 12.91
N PHE A 260 -14.09 8.73 12.74
CA PHE A 260 -13.36 9.49 13.75
C PHE A 260 -13.84 10.93 13.86
N GLU A 261 -14.22 11.57 12.74
CA GLU A 261 -14.86 12.88 12.74
C GLU A 261 -16.17 12.85 13.54
N PHE A 262 -17.02 11.84 13.30
CA PHE A 262 -18.23 11.65 14.08
C PHE A 262 -17.94 11.50 15.57
N VAL A 263 -17.01 10.63 15.96
CA VAL A 263 -16.69 10.39 17.39
C VAL A 263 -16.16 11.66 18.08
N ARG A 264 -15.40 12.49 17.36
CA ARG A 264 -14.84 13.75 17.92
C ARG A 264 -15.85 14.87 17.99
N ASP A 265 -16.73 14.97 16.99
CA ASP A 265 -17.60 16.14 16.78
C ASP A 265 -19.03 15.92 17.24
N PHE A 266 -19.45 14.67 17.48
CA PHE A 266 -20.77 14.41 18.04
C PHE A 266 -20.82 14.81 19.51
N ARG A 267 -21.50 15.93 19.78
CA ARG A 267 -21.56 16.54 21.10
C ARG A 267 -23.01 16.84 21.51
N VAL A 268 -23.31 16.53 22.75
CA VAL A 268 -24.62 16.80 23.35
C VAL A 268 -24.41 17.57 24.64
N ALA A 269 -25.11 18.71 24.82
CA ALA A 269 -25.09 19.48 26.03
C ALA A 269 -26.42 19.33 26.81
N LYS A 270 -26.29 19.11 28.13
CA LYS A 270 -27.44 19.07 29.02
C LYS A 270 -27.91 20.48 29.33
N ILE A 271 -29.21 20.81 29.07
CA ILE A 271 -29.83 22.11 29.31
C ILE A 271 -30.78 22.10 30.47
N SER A 272 -31.32 20.96 30.87
CA SER A 272 -32.14 20.78 32.07
C SER A 272 -32.04 19.33 32.55
N GLU A 273 -32.69 18.96 33.66
CA GLU A 273 -32.62 17.61 34.21
C GLU A 273 -32.95 16.50 33.20
N ARG A 274 -33.85 16.78 32.23
CA ARG A 274 -34.34 15.76 31.29
C ARG A 274 -34.21 16.17 29.81
N LYS A 275 -33.55 17.29 29.53
CA LYS A 275 -33.43 17.82 28.16
C LYS A 275 -31.96 18.07 27.81
N TYR A 276 -31.63 17.71 26.58
CA TYR A 276 -30.32 17.89 25.99
C TYR A 276 -30.46 18.58 24.64
N ILE A 277 -29.42 19.26 24.21
CA ILE A 277 -29.33 19.88 22.90
C ILE A 277 -28.17 19.24 22.15
N ASN A 278 -28.42 18.87 20.91
CA ASN A 278 -27.39 18.33 20.02
C ASN A 278 -26.64 19.50 19.39
N LEU A 279 -25.35 19.59 19.65
CA LEU A 279 -24.45 20.62 19.14
C LEU A 279 -23.72 20.18 17.86
N SER A 280 -23.95 18.96 17.42
CA SER A 280 -23.25 18.38 16.25
C SER A 280 -23.83 18.92 14.96
N ARG A 281 -22.96 19.09 13.97
CA ARG A 281 -23.40 19.41 12.60
C ARG A 281 -23.91 18.15 11.93
N GLY A 282 -25.07 18.27 11.27
CA GLY A 282 -25.62 17.19 10.47
C GLY A 282 -24.79 16.94 9.21
N THR A 283 -24.03 15.85 9.17
CA THR A 283 -23.32 15.36 7.99
C THR A 283 -24.13 14.29 7.28
N VAL A 284 -23.77 13.99 6.01
CA VAL A 284 -24.37 12.87 5.27
C VAL A 284 -24.13 11.56 6.01
N PHE A 285 -22.94 11.39 6.60
CA PHE A 285 -22.60 10.23 7.43
C PHE A 285 -23.54 10.09 8.62
N ILE A 286 -23.71 11.15 9.44
CA ILE A 286 -24.57 11.14 10.63
C ILE A 286 -26.03 10.82 10.26
N LYS A 287 -26.53 11.38 9.16
CA LYS A 287 -27.89 11.11 8.66
C LYS A 287 -28.08 9.64 8.32
N ASN A 288 -27.17 9.06 7.57
CA ASN A 288 -27.23 7.66 7.15
C ASN A 288 -27.03 6.71 8.33
N PHE A 289 -26.09 7.02 9.22
CA PHE A 289 -25.81 6.26 10.42
C PHE A 289 -26.99 6.29 11.40
N ALA A 290 -27.64 7.44 11.59
CA ALA A 290 -28.86 7.60 12.36
C ALA A 290 -29.99 6.67 11.84
N SER A 291 -30.17 6.64 10.52
CA SER A 291 -31.15 5.79 9.85
C SER A 291 -30.82 4.30 10.02
N LEU A 292 -29.54 3.93 9.80
CA LEU A 292 -29.08 2.55 9.90
C LEU A 292 -29.28 1.96 11.30
N CYS A 293 -28.97 2.75 12.34
CA CYS A 293 -29.05 2.34 13.74
C CYS A 293 -30.39 2.64 14.39
N ASN A 294 -31.31 3.32 13.69
CA ASN A 294 -32.56 3.83 14.25
C ASN A 294 -32.34 4.65 15.54
N LEU A 295 -31.38 5.59 15.48
CA LEU A 295 -30.99 6.46 16.57
C LEU A 295 -31.31 7.93 16.24
N PRO A 296 -31.72 8.75 17.24
CA PRO A 296 -32.10 10.14 17.04
C PRO A 296 -30.92 11.11 16.92
N LEU A 297 -29.88 10.73 16.14
CA LEU A 297 -28.64 11.51 16.01
C LEU A 297 -28.81 12.84 15.28
N MET A 298 -29.93 13.02 14.55
CA MET A 298 -30.25 14.23 13.81
C MET A 298 -31.20 15.18 14.59
N SER A 299 -31.77 14.72 15.72
CA SER A 299 -32.68 15.52 16.54
C SER A 299 -31.94 16.65 17.23
N TYR A 300 -32.45 17.89 17.13
CA TYR A 300 -31.83 19.03 17.79
C TYR A 300 -32.03 18.99 19.30
N PHE A 301 -33.24 18.64 19.77
CA PHE A 301 -33.50 18.36 21.17
C PHE A 301 -33.57 16.86 21.42
N LEU A 302 -32.99 16.43 22.51
CA LEU A 302 -32.97 15.04 22.94
C LEU A 302 -33.51 14.93 24.38
N SER A 303 -34.32 13.93 24.62
CA SER A 303 -34.79 13.53 25.94
C SER A 303 -33.81 12.61 26.65
N ASP A 304 -33.96 12.48 27.98
CA ASP A 304 -33.17 11.52 28.77
C ASP A 304 -33.36 10.07 28.25
N GLY A 305 -34.55 9.72 27.80
CA GLY A 305 -34.81 8.39 27.20
C GLY A 305 -34.06 8.16 25.89
N GLU A 306 -33.97 9.18 25.02
CA GLU A 306 -33.24 9.11 23.76
C GLU A 306 -31.73 9.01 24.01
N ILE A 307 -31.20 9.74 24.98
CA ILE A 307 -29.80 9.61 25.39
C ILE A 307 -29.52 8.20 25.91
N LYS A 308 -30.38 7.66 26.79
CA LYS A 308 -30.26 6.28 27.27
C LYS A 308 -30.32 5.26 26.12
N LYS A 309 -31.23 5.45 25.15
CA LYS A 309 -31.32 4.61 23.97
C LYS A 309 -30.00 4.63 23.17
N MET A 310 -29.39 5.79 22.96
CA MET A 310 -28.10 5.90 22.27
C MET A 310 -26.97 5.19 23.02
N LEU A 311 -26.88 5.39 24.34
CA LEU A 311 -25.83 4.80 25.19
C LEU A 311 -25.99 3.26 25.36
N SER A 312 -27.22 2.75 25.29
CA SER A 312 -27.50 1.32 25.42
C SER A 312 -27.61 0.58 24.08
N HIS A 313 -27.42 1.32 22.97
CA HIS A 313 -27.52 0.71 21.64
C HIS A 313 -26.45 -0.37 21.47
N ARG A 314 -26.87 -1.51 20.94
CA ARG A 314 -25.97 -2.65 20.59
C ARG A 314 -26.16 -2.98 19.11
N PHE A 315 -25.07 -3.22 18.45
CA PHE A 315 -25.02 -3.60 17.04
C PHE A 315 -25.15 -5.11 16.85
#